data_36e06f98874568327cb4358c3a472896
#
_entry.id   36e06f98874568327cb4358c3a472896
#
_cell.length_a   1.000
_cell.length_b   1.000
_cell.length_c   1.000
_cell.angle_alpha   90.00
_cell.angle_beta   90.00
_cell.angle_gamma   90.00
#
_symmetry.space_group_name_H-M   'P 1'
#
loop_
_entity.id
_entity.type
_entity.pdbx_description
1 polymer ?
#
loop_
_entity_poly.entity_id
_entity_poly.type
_entity_poly.pdbx_seq_one_letter_code
_entity_poly.pdbx_strand_id
1 'polypeptide(L)'
;MRLACAQSLTVPVLAPVIRMWRRRHAEVAITLHEAATFEVFLDLMDTDTVDMAVVPLPVPGRFTATTVAEEEIVLAAPSGHRLTRGSTVRLHDLEGAQIVHFTPDNGLSGWLDRSLADAGVRPETVMRTAVSSAAPQLAAAGLGVAICPVSAVGTGFRGALRSFSPRWSRTLVAVTPSSPDPLTARFIGDLRTRGVHVPGDVRTLLANADGRGPR
;
A
#
# COMPACT_ATOMS: atom_id res chain seq x y z
N MET A 1 11.92 -16.32 13.39
CA MET A 1 11.68 -15.74 12.04
C MET A 1 11.75 -14.23 12.15
N ARG A 2 12.66 -13.62 11.41
CA ARG A 2 12.97 -12.19 11.43
C ARG A 2 12.42 -11.56 10.15
N LEU A 3 11.44 -10.68 10.29
CA LEU A 3 10.73 -10.06 9.20
C LEU A 3 11.12 -8.60 9.04
N ALA A 4 11.18 -8.12 7.82
CA ALA A 4 11.14 -6.69 7.51
C ALA A 4 9.88 -6.34 6.72
N CYS A 5 9.39 -5.11 6.84
CA CYS A 5 8.20 -4.68 6.12
C CYS A 5 8.18 -3.17 5.91
N ALA A 6 7.70 -2.75 4.75
CA ALA A 6 7.31 -1.35 4.58
C ALA A 6 6.22 -0.99 5.59
N GLN A 7 6.39 0.10 6.34
CA GLN A 7 5.48 0.52 7.43
C GLN A 7 4.00 0.49 7.02
N SER A 8 3.69 0.89 5.78
CA SER A 8 2.33 0.89 5.26
C SER A 8 1.71 -0.51 5.11
N LEU A 9 2.52 -1.58 5.13
CA LEU A 9 2.09 -2.96 4.93
C LEU A 9 1.99 -3.77 6.22
N THR A 10 2.51 -3.27 7.34
CA THR A 10 2.51 -3.98 8.62
C THR A 10 1.10 -4.39 9.03
N VAL A 11 0.19 -3.43 9.10
CA VAL A 11 -1.19 -3.70 9.56
C VAL A 11 -2.02 -4.44 8.51
N PRO A 12 -2.05 -4.01 7.23
CA PRO A 12 -2.95 -4.62 6.25
C PRO A 12 -2.46 -5.97 5.69
N VAL A 13 -1.16 -6.28 5.78
CA VAL A 13 -0.58 -7.50 5.19
C VAL A 13 -0.04 -8.44 6.26
N LEU A 14 0.87 -7.96 7.13
CA LEU A 14 1.57 -8.83 8.08
C LEU A 14 0.73 -9.17 9.31
N ALA A 15 0.08 -8.20 9.94
CA ALA A 15 -0.59 -8.43 11.22
C ALA A 15 -1.64 -9.56 11.19
N PRO A 16 -2.47 -9.73 10.13
CA PRO A 16 -3.41 -10.86 10.06
C PRO A 16 -2.71 -12.22 10.00
N VAL A 17 -1.58 -12.33 9.29
CA VAL A 17 -0.81 -13.56 9.15
C VAL A 17 -0.05 -13.86 10.43
N ILE A 18 0.63 -12.87 11.03
CA ILE A 18 1.33 -13.03 12.31
C ILE A 18 0.38 -13.48 13.40
N ARG A 19 -0.83 -12.89 13.49
CA ARG A 19 -1.86 -13.31 14.44
C ARG A 19 -2.26 -14.77 14.27
N MET A 20 -2.40 -15.24 13.03
CA MET A 20 -2.70 -16.64 12.73
C MET A 20 -1.54 -17.56 13.12
N TRP A 21 -0.31 -17.15 12.79
CA TRP A 21 0.90 -17.92 13.08
C TRP A 21 1.13 -18.09 14.57
N ARG A 22 0.96 -17.05 15.38
CA ARG A 22 1.06 -17.15 16.84
C ARG A 22 0.12 -18.18 17.46
N ARG A 23 -0.99 -18.51 16.79
CA ARG A 23 -1.93 -19.55 17.26
C ARG A 23 -1.56 -20.96 16.80
N ARG A 24 -0.91 -21.09 15.62
CA ARG A 24 -0.60 -22.39 15.01
C ARG A 24 0.84 -22.83 15.28
N HIS A 25 1.72 -21.88 15.48
CA HIS A 25 3.16 -22.05 15.64
C HIS A 25 3.65 -21.21 16.81
N ALA A 26 3.14 -21.50 18.01
CA ALA A 26 3.44 -20.73 19.23
C ALA A 26 4.93 -20.76 19.60
N GLU A 27 5.65 -21.79 19.16
CA GLU A 27 7.09 -21.99 19.33
C GLU A 27 7.94 -21.07 18.43
N VAL A 28 7.35 -20.49 17.37
CA VAL A 28 8.09 -19.63 16.46
C VAL A 28 8.11 -18.18 16.97
N ALA A 29 9.26 -17.74 17.44
CA ALA A 29 9.48 -16.32 17.75
C ALA A 29 9.50 -15.50 16.44
N ILE A 30 8.71 -14.42 16.38
CA ILE A 30 8.67 -13.50 15.23
C ILE A 30 9.13 -12.12 15.70
N THR A 31 10.15 -11.57 15.03
CA THR A 31 10.56 -10.17 15.16
C THR A 31 10.21 -9.42 13.88
N LEU A 32 9.93 -8.13 13.99
CA LEU A 32 9.55 -7.28 12.86
C LEU A 32 10.39 -6.00 12.86
N HIS A 33 11.01 -5.72 11.74
CA HIS A 33 11.70 -4.46 11.43
C HIS A 33 10.85 -3.68 10.43
N GLU A 34 10.39 -2.51 10.82
CA GLU A 34 9.64 -1.61 9.94
C GLU A 34 10.59 -0.54 9.38
N ALA A 35 10.51 -0.30 8.09
CA ALA A 35 11.27 0.76 7.45
C ALA A 35 10.42 1.56 6.48
N ALA A 36 10.76 2.84 6.33
CA ALA A 36 10.09 3.75 5.40
C ALA A 36 10.73 3.70 4.01
N THR A 37 12.04 3.45 3.91
CA THR A 37 12.78 3.48 2.66
C THR A 37 13.30 2.10 2.25
N PHE A 38 13.56 1.97 0.96
CA PHE A 38 14.00 0.69 0.39
C PHE A 38 15.46 0.37 0.74
N GLU A 39 16.31 1.38 0.91
CA GLU A 39 17.72 1.24 1.28
C GLU A 39 17.88 0.49 2.59
N VAL A 40 17.04 0.80 3.59
CA VAL A 40 17.06 0.10 4.89
C VAL A 40 16.74 -1.39 4.72
N PHE A 41 15.83 -1.76 3.81
CA PHE A 41 15.55 -3.17 3.53
C PHE A 41 16.75 -3.87 2.90
N LEU A 42 17.45 -3.20 1.97
CA LEU A 42 18.66 -3.76 1.37
C LEU A 42 19.71 -4.05 2.43
N ASP A 43 19.98 -3.10 3.32
CA ASP A 43 20.95 -3.28 4.41
C ASP A 43 20.59 -4.43 5.35
N LEU A 44 19.31 -4.53 5.73
CA LEU A 44 18.83 -5.62 6.58
C LEU A 44 18.96 -7.00 5.92
N MET A 45 18.75 -7.07 4.60
CA MET A 45 18.90 -8.30 3.82
C MET A 45 20.36 -8.65 3.56
N ASP A 46 21.18 -7.66 3.20
CA ASP A 46 22.60 -7.86 2.89
C ASP A 46 23.42 -8.21 4.15
N THR A 47 22.97 -7.78 5.34
CA THR A 47 23.58 -8.12 6.64
C THR A 47 23.00 -9.38 7.30
N ASP A 48 22.13 -10.11 6.60
CA ASP A 48 21.42 -11.30 7.13
C ASP A 48 20.71 -11.03 8.48
N THR A 49 20.24 -9.79 8.67
CA THR A 49 19.51 -9.37 9.87
C THR A 49 18.06 -9.86 9.84
N VAL A 50 17.51 -10.06 8.66
CA VAL A 50 16.14 -10.54 8.43
C VAL A 50 16.11 -11.74 7.49
N ASP A 51 15.13 -12.62 7.71
CA ASP A 51 14.95 -13.83 6.89
C ASP A 51 14.16 -13.50 5.60
N MET A 52 13.30 -12.49 5.66
CA MET A 52 12.52 -11.98 4.52
C MET A 52 12.04 -10.55 4.74
N ALA A 53 11.75 -9.87 3.63
CA ALA A 53 11.08 -8.56 3.63
C ALA A 53 9.79 -8.59 2.82
N VAL A 54 8.77 -7.82 3.22
CA VAL A 54 7.56 -7.58 2.43
C VAL A 54 7.54 -6.13 1.96
N VAL A 55 7.66 -5.94 0.65
CA VAL A 55 7.83 -4.62 0.02
C VAL A 55 7.06 -4.55 -1.31
N PRO A 56 6.75 -3.35 -1.82
CA PRO A 56 6.27 -3.22 -3.19
C PRO A 56 7.41 -3.38 -4.21
N LEU A 57 7.08 -3.84 -5.43
CA LEU A 57 8.00 -3.80 -6.58
C LEU A 57 8.31 -2.34 -7.00
N PRO A 58 9.47 -2.09 -7.64
CA PRO A 58 10.51 -3.05 -8.06
C PRO A 58 11.52 -3.37 -6.96
N VAL A 59 12.13 -4.55 -7.04
CA VAL A 59 13.25 -4.98 -6.18
C VAL A 59 14.45 -5.41 -7.02
N PRO A 60 15.70 -5.28 -6.54
CA PRO A 60 16.88 -5.73 -7.27
C PRO A 60 16.85 -7.23 -7.57
N GLY A 61 17.27 -7.60 -8.80
CA GLY A 61 17.22 -8.99 -9.28
C GLY A 61 18.17 -9.97 -8.58
N ARG A 62 19.03 -9.49 -7.66
CA ARG A 62 19.88 -10.37 -6.82
C ARG A 62 19.11 -11.09 -5.72
N PHE A 63 17.89 -10.67 -5.44
CA PHE A 63 17.01 -11.27 -4.44
C PHE A 63 15.95 -12.16 -5.10
N THR A 64 15.49 -13.16 -4.37
CA THR A 64 14.32 -13.94 -4.77
C THR A 64 13.05 -13.20 -4.36
N ALA A 65 12.20 -12.85 -5.33
CA ALA A 65 10.95 -12.16 -5.11
C ALA A 65 9.76 -13.07 -5.42
N THR A 66 8.85 -13.20 -4.47
CA THR A 66 7.60 -13.96 -4.63
C THR A 66 6.41 -13.03 -4.48
N THR A 67 5.57 -12.90 -5.50
CA THR A 67 4.35 -12.09 -5.41
C THR A 67 3.42 -12.60 -4.32
N VAL A 68 3.01 -11.72 -3.42
CA VAL A 68 2.10 -12.03 -2.32
C VAL A 68 0.72 -11.39 -2.50
N ALA A 69 0.63 -10.24 -3.14
CA ALA A 69 -0.65 -9.59 -3.43
C ALA A 69 -0.52 -8.51 -4.50
N GLU A 70 -1.66 -8.16 -5.12
CA GLU A 70 -1.86 -6.92 -5.83
C GLU A 70 -2.68 -5.97 -4.96
N GLU A 71 -2.23 -4.74 -4.84
CA GLU A 71 -2.90 -3.73 -4.05
C GLU A 71 -3.34 -2.56 -4.91
N GLU A 72 -4.64 -2.25 -4.87
CA GLU A 72 -5.21 -1.15 -5.63
C GLU A 72 -4.77 0.20 -5.08
N ILE A 73 -4.47 1.11 -6.01
CA ILE A 73 -4.25 2.53 -5.74
C ILE A 73 -5.55 3.28 -6.04
N VAL A 74 -5.98 4.10 -5.11
CA VAL A 74 -7.25 4.82 -5.16
C VAL A 74 -7.05 6.32 -4.98
N LEU A 75 -8.01 7.08 -5.47
CA LEU A 75 -8.18 8.49 -5.14
C LEU A 75 -9.06 8.61 -3.90
N ALA A 76 -8.54 9.28 -2.87
CA ALA A 76 -9.32 9.73 -1.73
C ALA A 76 -9.55 11.24 -1.82
N ALA A 77 -10.75 11.70 -1.54
CA ALA A 77 -11.15 13.10 -1.70
C ALA A 77 -12.21 13.51 -0.67
N PRO A 78 -12.45 14.80 -0.47
CA PRO A 78 -13.62 15.26 0.30
C PRO A 78 -14.91 14.79 -0.38
N SER A 79 -15.96 14.59 0.41
CA SER A 79 -17.29 14.29 -0.13
C SER A 79 -17.77 15.41 -1.07
N GLY A 80 -18.27 15.04 -2.26
CA GLY A 80 -18.74 16.00 -3.27
C GLY A 80 -17.64 16.67 -4.11
N HIS A 81 -16.38 16.27 -3.96
CA HIS A 81 -15.28 16.81 -4.77
C HIS A 81 -15.50 16.54 -6.27
N ARG A 82 -15.08 17.49 -7.14
CA ARG A 82 -15.31 17.42 -8.60
C ARG A 82 -14.80 16.11 -9.24
N LEU A 83 -13.65 15.60 -8.76
CA LEU A 83 -13.04 14.36 -9.27
C LEU A 83 -13.80 13.08 -8.82
N THR A 84 -14.77 13.20 -7.94
CA THR A 84 -15.58 12.08 -7.46
C THR A 84 -17.00 12.05 -8.01
N ARG A 85 -17.32 12.89 -8.99
CA ARG A 85 -18.65 12.91 -9.64
C ARG A 85 -18.90 11.68 -10.50
N GLY A 86 -17.86 11.16 -11.16
CA GLY A 86 -17.91 9.90 -11.92
C GLY A 86 -17.73 8.67 -11.02
N SER A 87 -17.89 7.48 -11.59
CA SER A 87 -17.62 6.20 -10.93
C SER A 87 -16.11 5.93 -10.77
N THR A 88 -15.31 6.38 -11.72
CA THR A 88 -13.85 6.26 -11.74
C THR A 88 -13.20 7.61 -12.03
N VAL A 89 -11.89 7.69 -11.84
CA VAL A 89 -11.05 8.85 -12.17
C VAL A 89 -9.91 8.42 -13.09
N ARG A 90 -9.53 9.26 -14.05
CA ARG A 90 -8.35 9.04 -14.88
C ARG A 90 -7.16 9.80 -14.29
N LEU A 91 -5.96 9.31 -14.52
CA LEU A 91 -4.76 9.96 -14.01
C LEU A 91 -4.63 11.41 -14.54
N HIS A 92 -4.96 11.64 -15.81
CA HIS A 92 -4.96 12.98 -16.41
C HIS A 92 -5.98 13.96 -15.80
N ASP A 93 -7.02 13.47 -15.12
CA ASP A 93 -7.99 14.35 -14.46
C ASP A 93 -7.38 15.05 -13.22
N LEU A 94 -6.17 14.62 -12.80
CA LEU A 94 -5.39 15.20 -11.70
C LEU A 94 -4.52 16.39 -12.12
N GLU A 95 -4.45 16.74 -13.42
CA GLU A 95 -3.68 17.91 -13.86
C GLU A 95 -4.14 19.17 -13.10
N GLY A 96 -3.21 19.87 -12.48
CA GLY A 96 -3.49 21.04 -11.65
C GLY A 96 -4.36 20.79 -10.40
N ALA A 97 -4.66 19.53 -10.07
CA ALA A 97 -5.40 19.24 -8.85
C ALA A 97 -4.53 19.42 -7.61
N GLN A 98 -5.11 19.98 -6.56
CA GLN A 98 -4.44 20.09 -5.25
C GLN A 98 -4.36 18.72 -4.59
N ILE A 99 -3.13 18.27 -4.27
CA ILE A 99 -2.91 16.96 -3.67
C ILE A 99 -2.22 17.05 -2.30
N VAL A 100 -2.64 16.15 -1.41
CA VAL A 100 -1.87 15.74 -0.23
C VAL A 100 -0.91 14.64 -0.67
N HIS A 101 0.37 14.95 -0.69
CA HIS A 101 1.43 14.06 -1.14
C HIS A 101 2.21 13.44 0.05
N PHE A 102 3.18 12.60 -0.24
CA PHE A 102 4.07 12.02 0.76
C PHE A 102 5.39 12.79 0.84
N THR A 103 6.00 12.75 2.03
CA THR A 103 7.38 13.24 2.22
C THR A 103 8.38 12.34 1.47
N PRO A 104 9.56 12.85 1.06
CA PRO A 104 10.53 12.07 0.28
C PRO A 104 11.00 10.77 0.95
N ASP A 105 11.01 10.73 2.27
CA ASP A 105 11.34 9.56 3.09
C ASP A 105 10.23 8.50 3.15
N ASN A 106 9.02 8.80 2.66
CA ASN A 106 7.97 7.79 2.50
C ASN A 106 8.18 7.02 1.19
N GLY A 107 8.24 5.70 1.25
CA GLY A 107 8.49 4.84 0.08
C GLY A 107 7.47 4.96 -1.06
N LEU A 108 6.30 5.55 -0.82
CA LEU A 108 5.31 5.84 -1.87
C LEU A 108 5.64 7.11 -2.66
N SER A 109 6.40 8.06 -2.09
CA SER A 109 6.64 9.36 -2.71
C SER A 109 7.29 9.22 -4.09
N GLY A 110 8.48 8.65 -4.14
CA GLY A 110 9.23 8.53 -5.38
C GLY A 110 8.56 7.64 -6.43
N TRP A 111 7.80 6.63 -6.01
CA TRP A 111 7.02 5.81 -6.92
C TRP A 111 5.88 6.63 -7.55
N LEU A 112 5.15 7.38 -6.74
CA LEU A 112 4.05 8.22 -7.20
C LEU A 112 4.54 9.35 -8.10
N ASP A 113 5.64 10.03 -7.71
CA ASP A 113 6.27 11.09 -8.51
C ASP A 113 6.65 10.59 -9.91
N ARG A 114 7.28 9.41 -10.02
CA ARG A 114 7.62 8.80 -11.31
C ARG A 114 6.36 8.46 -12.12
N SER A 115 5.37 7.85 -11.50
CA SER A 115 4.14 7.47 -12.20
C SER A 115 3.36 8.68 -12.75
N LEU A 116 3.33 9.78 -12.01
CA LEU A 116 2.73 11.04 -12.46
C LEU A 116 3.53 11.67 -13.60
N ALA A 117 4.86 11.67 -13.47
CA ALA A 117 5.75 12.20 -14.51
C ALA A 117 5.67 11.41 -15.83
N ASP A 118 5.63 10.06 -15.74
CA ASP A 118 5.47 9.17 -16.89
C ASP A 118 4.14 9.40 -17.62
N ALA A 119 3.10 9.75 -16.86
CA ALA A 119 1.80 10.10 -17.41
C ALA A 119 1.69 11.56 -17.89
N GLY A 120 2.74 12.38 -17.69
CA GLY A 120 2.74 13.81 -18.02
C GLY A 120 1.78 14.63 -17.17
N VAL A 121 1.44 14.20 -15.96
CA VAL A 121 0.46 14.82 -15.06
C VAL A 121 1.17 15.57 -13.94
N ARG A 122 0.80 16.82 -13.73
CA ARG A 122 1.43 17.73 -12.74
C ARG A 122 0.39 18.29 -11.76
N PRO A 123 0.06 17.55 -10.70
CA PRO A 123 -0.78 18.09 -9.64
C PRO A 123 -0.02 19.12 -8.80
N GLU A 124 -0.75 19.99 -8.13
CA GLU A 124 -0.21 20.94 -7.16
C GLU A 124 -0.10 20.28 -5.77
N THR A 125 1.10 20.10 -5.26
CA THR A 125 1.28 19.58 -3.90
C THR A 125 1.03 20.68 -2.88
N VAL A 126 -0.08 20.61 -2.15
CA VAL A 126 -0.45 21.60 -1.10
C VAL A 126 0.05 21.18 0.28
N MET A 127 0.27 19.88 0.51
CA MET A 127 0.75 19.37 1.79
C MET A 127 1.52 18.05 1.58
N ARG A 128 2.46 17.76 2.48
CA ARG A 128 3.16 16.47 2.53
C ARG A 128 3.00 15.82 3.91
N THR A 129 2.90 14.49 3.93
CA THR A 129 2.85 13.68 5.16
C THR A 129 3.77 12.48 5.04
N ALA A 130 4.44 12.12 6.13
CA ALA A 130 5.25 10.90 6.21
C ALA A 130 4.38 9.64 6.42
N VAL A 131 3.15 9.79 6.92
CA VAL A 131 2.29 8.69 7.31
C VAL A 131 1.28 8.38 6.21
N SER A 132 1.38 7.18 5.60
CA SER A 132 0.52 6.80 4.47
C SER A 132 -0.97 6.84 4.79
N SER A 133 -1.37 6.47 6.02
CA SER A 133 -2.77 6.51 6.46
C SER A 133 -3.30 7.92 6.78
N ALA A 134 -2.43 8.90 6.95
CA ALA A 134 -2.84 10.28 7.17
C ALA A 134 -3.29 10.97 5.87
N ALA A 135 -2.70 10.64 4.73
CA ALA A 135 -3.00 11.28 3.46
C ALA A 135 -4.50 11.23 3.08
N PRO A 136 -5.19 10.07 3.10
CA PRO A 136 -6.62 10.03 2.80
C PRO A 136 -7.47 10.79 3.82
N GLN A 137 -7.07 10.84 5.10
CA GLN A 137 -7.81 11.58 6.14
C GLN A 137 -7.67 13.09 5.95
N LEU A 138 -6.46 13.58 5.62
CA LEU A 138 -6.20 14.98 5.29
C LEU A 138 -6.98 15.41 4.04
N ALA A 139 -7.04 14.53 3.03
CA ALA A 139 -7.86 14.76 1.85
C ALA A 139 -9.34 14.85 2.21
N ALA A 140 -9.89 13.92 3.00
CA ALA A 140 -11.28 13.95 3.45
C ALA A 140 -11.61 15.23 4.25
N ALA A 141 -10.62 15.79 4.96
CA ALA A 141 -10.76 17.06 5.70
C ALA A 141 -10.75 18.30 4.80
N GLY A 142 -10.59 18.16 3.47
CA GLY A 142 -10.69 19.29 2.54
C GLY A 142 -9.36 19.89 2.10
N LEU A 143 -8.23 19.27 2.43
CA LEU A 143 -6.88 19.77 2.08
C LEU A 143 -6.45 19.38 0.65
N GLY A 144 -7.37 18.97 -0.20
CA GLY A 144 -7.11 18.52 -1.56
C GLY A 144 -7.56 17.08 -1.76
N VAL A 145 -6.90 16.34 -2.66
CA VAL A 145 -7.13 14.90 -2.85
C VAL A 145 -5.85 14.12 -2.53
N ALA A 146 -5.95 12.83 -2.24
CA ALA A 146 -4.79 11.96 -2.03
C ALA A 146 -4.84 10.76 -2.95
N ILE A 147 -3.68 10.39 -3.49
CA ILE A 147 -3.47 9.12 -4.22
C ILE A 147 -2.80 8.18 -3.22
N CYS A 148 -3.46 7.08 -2.88
CA CYS A 148 -2.95 6.20 -1.84
C CYS A 148 -3.34 4.73 -2.09
N PRO A 149 -2.61 3.78 -1.49
CA PRO A 149 -3.06 2.40 -1.46
C PRO A 149 -4.40 2.29 -0.74
N VAL A 150 -5.27 1.41 -1.22
CA VAL A 150 -6.60 1.21 -0.62
C VAL A 150 -6.52 0.81 0.85
N SER A 151 -5.47 0.08 1.24
CA SER A 151 -5.25 -0.33 2.64
C SER A 151 -4.85 0.82 3.57
N ALA A 152 -4.38 1.94 3.03
CA ALA A 152 -4.09 3.15 3.80
C ALA A 152 -5.38 3.87 4.24
N VAL A 153 -6.51 3.55 3.62
CA VAL A 153 -7.81 4.09 4.00
C VAL A 153 -8.33 3.32 5.21
N GLY A 154 -8.38 3.96 6.35
CA GLY A 154 -8.82 3.37 7.60
C GLY A 154 -10.33 3.20 7.69
N THR A 155 -10.78 2.39 8.65
CA THR A 155 -12.20 2.24 9.01
C THR A 155 -12.82 3.58 9.39
N GLY A 156 -14.08 3.78 9.01
CA GLY A 156 -14.81 5.02 9.30
C GLY A 156 -14.40 6.21 8.44
N PHE A 157 -13.79 5.96 7.27
CA PHE A 157 -13.42 7.01 6.34
C PHE A 157 -14.64 7.85 5.90
N ARG A 158 -14.56 9.17 6.05
CA ARG A 158 -15.67 10.10 5.81
C ARG A 158 -15.59 10.89 4.50
N GLY A 159 -14.64 10.55 3.64
CA GLY A 159 -14.50 11.12 2.31
C GLY A 159 -15.16 10.28 1.22
N ALA A 160 -14.83 10.60 -0.01
CA ALA A 160 -15.17 9.83 -1.19
C ALA A 160 -13.94 9.08 -1.71
N LEU A 161 -14.13 7.85 -2.20
CA LEU A 161 -13.10 7.04 -2.84
C LEU A 161 -13.45 6.78 -4.29
N ARG A 162 -12.44 6.74 -5.16
CA ARG A 162 -12.60 6.33 -6.57
C ARG A 162 -11.44 5.45 -7.00
N SER A 163 -11.78 4.38 -7.71
CA SER A 163 -10.82 3.61 -8.48
C SER A 163 -10.33 4.41 -9.69
N PHE A 164 -9.08 4.19 -10.10
CA PHE A 164 -8.58 4.76 -11.36
C PHE A 164 -9.08 3.96 -12.57
N SER A 165 -9.16 4.62 -13.72
CA SER A 165 -9.45 3.99 -15.02
C SER A 165 -8.38 4.43 -16.03
N PRO A 166 -7.54 3.49 -16.56
CA PRO A 166 -7.49 2.05 -16.19
C PRO A 166 -7.16 1.84 -14.72
N ARG A 167 -7.53 0.66 -14.18
CA ARG A 167 -7.27 0.31 -12.79
C ARG A 167 -5.77 0.37 -12.50
N TRP A 168 -5.41 1.03 -11.43
CA TRP A 168 -4.03 1.22 -11.03
C TRP A 168 -3.74 0.39 -9.77
N SER A 169 -2.71 -0.46 -9.84
CA SER A 169 -2.29 -1.30 -8.72
C SER A 169 -0.78 -1.31 -8.56
N ARG A 170 -0.33 -1.76 -7.40
CA ARG A 170 1.07 -2.08 -7.13
C ARG A 170 1.18 -3.54 -6.71
N THR A 171 2.24 -4.20 -7.18
CA THR A 171 2.53 -5.58 -6.80
C THR A 171 3.32 -5.59 -5.50
N LEU A 172 2.85 -6.36 -4.52
CA LEU A 172 3.54 -6.62 -3.27
C LEU A 172 4.25 -7.96 -3.34
N VAL A 173 5.50 -7.98 -2.90
CA VAL A 173 6.36 -9.17 -2.94
C VAL A 173 6.95 -9.47 -1.57
N ALA A 174 7.09 -10.76 -1.27
CA ALA A 174 7.99 -11.26 -0.26
C ALA A 174 9.36 -11.45 -0.92
N VAL A 175 10.38 -10.86 -0.33
CA VAL A 175 11.76 -10.88 -0.82
C VAL A 175 12.63 -11.65 0.16
N THR A 176 13.46 -12.56 -0.35
CA THR A 176 14.43 -13.34 0.43
C THR A 176 15.81 -13.23 -0.21
N PRO A 177 16.92 -13.31 0.57
CA PRO A 177 18.28 -13.28 0.03
C PRO A 177 18.56 -14.42 -0.97
N SER A 178 17.97 -15.57 -0.72
CA SER A 178 18.08 -16.79 -1.53
C SER A 178 16.74 -17.55 -1.52
N SER A 179 16.74 -18.79 -2.01
CA SER A 179 15.56 -19.67 -1.85
C SER A 179 15.18 -19.76 -0.38
N PRO A 180 13.90 -19.49 -0.01
CA PRO A 180 13.47 -19.49 1.37
C PRO A 180 13.55 -20.88 2.00
N ASP A 181 13.88 -20.97 3.27
CA ASP A 181 13.74 -22.18 4.05
C ASP A 181 12.26 -22.61 4.14
N PRO A 182 11.97 -23.89 4.54
CA PRO A 182 10.58 -24.39 4.57
C PRO A 182 9.63 -23.58 5.48
N LEU A 183 10.12 -23.00 6.58
CA LEU A 183 9.30 -22.20 7.48
C LEU A 183 8.93 -20.85 6.84
N THR A 184 9.92 -20.16 6.29
CA THR A 184 9.76 -18.90 5.55
C THR A 184 8.87 -19.11 4.31
N ALA A 185 9.07 -20.19 3.55
CA ALA A 185 8.24 -20.52 2.38
C ALA A 185 6.76 -20.72 2.77
N ARG A 186 6.48 -21.38 3.90
CA ARG A 186 5.12 -21.55 4.42
C ARG A 186 4.51 -20.20 4.80
N PHE A 187 5.27 -19.32 5.47
CA PHE A 187 4.81 -17.98 5.82
C PHE A 187 4.45 -17.16 4.57
N ILE A 188 5.27 -17.22 3.53
CA ILE A 188 5.00 -16.58 2.22
C ILE A 188 3.71 -17.13 1.61
N GLY A 189 3.48 -18.45 1.69
CA GLY A 189 2.23 -19.10 1.25
C GLY A 189 1.00 -18.56 1.96
N ASP A 190 1.09 -18.35 3.28
CA ASP A 190 0.01 -17.78 4.08
C ASP A 190 -0.23 -16.29 3.77
N LEU A 191 0.83 -15.50 3.48
CA LEU A 191 0.71 -14.13 2.98
C LEU A 191 -0.07 -14.09 1.66
N ARG A 192 0.27 -14.96 0.70
CA ARG A 192 -0.42 -15.05 -0.59
C ARG A 192 -1.91 -15.40 -0.44
N THR A 193 -2.21 -16.36 0.45
CA THR A 193 -3.60 -16.78 0.69
C THR A 193 -4.43 -15.68 1.34
N ARG A 194 -3.81 -14.87 2.18
CA ARG A 194 -4.50 -13.81 2.92
C ARG A 194 -4.66 -12.54 2.10
N GLY A 195 -3.64 -12.18 1.33
CA GLY A 195 -3.59 -10.93 0.57
C GLY A 195 -3.61 -9.68 1.45
N VAL A 196 -4.03 -8.57 0.86
CA VAL A 196 -4.15 -7.28 1.54
C VAL A 196 -5.50 -7.18 2.26
N HIS A 197 -5.45 -6.87 3.55
CA HIS A 197 -6.67 -6.60 4.31
C HIS A 197 -7.16 -5.17 4.04
N VAL A 198 -8.37 -5.05 3.52
CA VAL A 198 -9.08 -3.79 3.34
C VAL A 198 -10.33 -3.81 4.22
N PRO A 199 -10.61 -2.77 5.03
CA PRO A 199 -11.81 -2.70 5.86
C PRO A 199 -13.11 -2.86 5.03
N GLY A 200 -14.11 -3.49 5.61
CA GLY A 200 -15.36 -3.80 4.89
C GLY A 200 -16.12 -2.57 4.42
N ASP A 201 -16.15 -1.52 5.23
CA ASP A 201 -16.74 -0.21 4.90
C ASP A 201 -16.00 0.48 3.75
N VAL A 202 -14.68 0.40 3.68
CA VAL A 202 -13.86 0.93 2.58
C VAL A 202 -14.17 0.19 1.28
N ARG A 203 -14.27 -1.16 1.32
CA ARG A 203 -14.68 -1.95 0.15
C ARG A 203 -16.08 -1.56 -0.34
N THR A 204 -17.01 -1.34 0.58
CA THR A 204 -18.37 -0.91 0.26
C THR A 204 -18.37 0.47 -0.39
N LEU A 205 -17.58 1.42 0.11
CA LEU A 205 -17.45 2.75 -0.49
C LEU A 205 -16.95 2.69 -1.95
N LEU A 206 -15.96 1.85 -2.23
CA LEU A 206 -15.46 1.65 -3.60
C LEU A 206 -16.49 0.94 -4.49
N ALA A 207 -17.13 -0.13 -4.01
CA ALA A 207 -18.13 -0.87 -4.77
C ALA A 207 -19.34 0.00 -5.14
N ASN A 208 -19.79 0.84 -4.23
CA ASN A 208 -20.90 1.80 -4.49
C ASN A 208 -20.49 2.86 -5.52
N ALA A 209 -19.23 3.31 -5.47
CA ALA A 209 -18.70 4.26 -6.44
C ALA A 209 -18.66 3.68 -7.87
N ASP A 210 -18.25 2.41 -7.99
CA ASP A 210 -18.16 1.68 -9.27
C ASP A 210 -19.50 1.21 -9.82
N GLY A 211 -20.62 1.50 -9.14
CA GLY A 211 -21.94 1.01 -9.51
C GLY A 211 -22.15 -0.51 -9.28
N ARG A 212 -21.24 -1.16 -8.54
CA ARG A 212 -21.27 -2.59 -8.19
C ARG A 212 -21.92 -2.86 -6.82
N GLY A 213 -22.49 -1.84 -6.18
CA GLY A 213 -23.18 -1.97 -4.92
C GLY A 213 -24.40 -2.89 -5.03
N PRO A 214 -24.82 -3.57 -3.93
CA PRO A 214 -26.04 -4.37 -3.94
C PRO A 214 -27.24 -3.48 -4.29
N ARG A 215 -28.01 -3.91 -5.29
CA ARG A 215 -29.35 -3.35 -5.57
C ARG A 215 -30.31 -3.79 -4.50
#